data_dd6f0f002c7d5342a8e87195497951b9
#
_entry.id   dd6f0f002c7d5342a8e87195497951b9
#
_cell.length_a   1.000
_cell.length_b   1.000
_cell.length_c   1.000
_cell.angle_alpha   90.00
_cell.angle_beta   90.00
_cell.angle_gamma   90.00
#
_symmetry.space_group_name_H-M   'P 1'
#
loop_
_entity.id
_entity.type
_entity.pdbx_description
1 polymer ?
#
loop_
_entity_poly.entity_id
_entity_poly.type
_entity_poly.pdbx_seq_one_letter_code
_entity_poly.pdbx_strand_id
1 'polypeptide(L)'
;MQFGKIRDLREDHDLKQFEVAKILGVKRTTYAMWELGDVNFPIEKLVELAKYFHTNVEYMLNLTSDKREIIYENNITVEFIGKQLKRYRLKLKKTQREFASVLKIRQSSYSYYEDGKTRIPTNKLVILAKTYHIPLNYICGGKRKENITVNL
;
A
#
# COMPACT_ATOMS: atom_id res chain seq x y z
N MET A 1 8.18 -11.44 0.67
CA MET A 1 6.87 -11.27 1.34
C MET A 1 5.80 -11.92 0.47
N GLN A 2 5.10 -12.89 1.01
CA GLN A 2 4.01 -13.55 0.30
C GLN A 2 2.69 -12.81 0.57
N PHE A 3 1.87 -12.70 -0.46
CA PHE A 3 0.58 -12.00 -0.38
C PHE A 3 -0.56 -13.03 -0.42
N GLY A 4 -0.59 -13.93 0.57
CA GLY A 4 -1.57 -15.01 0.65
C GLY A 4 -3.02 -14.55 0.61
N LYS A 5 -3.34 -13.44 1.29
CA LYS A 5 -4.69 -12.90 1.28
C LYS A 5 -5.12 -12.39 -0.11
N ILE A 6 -4.19 -11.92 -0.91
CA ILE A 6 -4.49 -11.48 -2.29
C ILE A 6 -4.90 -12.68 -3.13
N ARG A 7 -4.17 -13.78 -3.01
CA ARG A 7 -4.53 -15.02 -3.67
C ARG A 7 -5.89 -15.53 -3.20
N ASP A 8 -6.14 -15.53 -1.91
CA ASP A 8 -7.41 -15.97 -1.34
C ASP A 8 -8.57 -15.14 -1.88
N LEU A 9 -8.42 -13.80 -1.91
CA LEU A 9 -9.43 -12.91 -2.48
C LEU A 9 -9.69 -13.21 -3.95
N ARG A 10 -8.63 -13.44 -4.71
CA ARG A 10 -8.74 -13.80 -6.13
C ARG A 10 -9.52 -15.10 -6.31
N GLU A 11 -9.15 -16.13 -5.55
CA GLU A 11 -9.78 -17.44 -5.63
C GLU A 11 -11.23 -17.40 -5.15
N ASP A 12 -11.52 -16.64 -4.09
CA ASP A 12 -12.88 -16.46 -3.57
C ASP A 12 -13.82 -15.78 -4.60
N HIS A 13 -13.26 -15.01 -5.52
CA HIS A 13 -14.01 -14.38 -6.61
C HIS A 13 -13.97 -15.21 -7.91
N ASP A 14 -13.51 -16.45 -7.83
CA ASP A 14 -13.40 -17.36 -8.98
C ASP A 14 -12.59 -16.76 -10.14
N LEU A 15 -11.56 -15.98 -9.82
CA LEU A 15 -10.71 -15.34 -10.83
C LEU A 15 -9.38 -16.08 -11.00
N LYS A 16 -8.95 -16.18 -12.25
CA LYS A 16 -7.62 -16.68 -12.60
C LYS A 16 -6.61 -15.52 -12.60
N GLN A 17 -5.33 -15.87 -12.50
CA GLN A 17 -4.27 -14.86 -12.48
C GLN A 17 -4.32 -13.93 -13.69
N PHE A 18 -4.58 -14.47 -14.89
CA PHE A 18 -4.63 -13.63 -16.10
C PHE A 18 -5.80 -12.64 -16.06
N GLU A 19 -6.89 -12.99 -15.39
CA GLU A 19 -8.05 -12.09 -15.27
C GLU A 19 -7.73 -10.91 -14.36
N VAL A 20 -7.08 -11.16 -13.22
CA VAL A 20 -6.62 -10.08 -12.33
C VAL A 20 -5.55 -9.24 -12.99
N ALA A 21 -4.61 -9.86 -13.71
CA ALA A 21 -3.59 -9.14 -14.47
C ALA A 21 -4.23 -8.17 -15.47
N LYS A 22 -5.29 -8.61 -16.15
CA LYS A 22 -6.03 -7.77 -17.08
C LYS A 22 -6.70 -6.58 -16.39
N ILE A 23 -7.31 -6.81 -15.22
CA ILE A 23 -7.91 -5.75 -14.40
C ILE A 23 -6.86 -4.69 -14.05
N LEU A 24 -5.65 -5.12 -13.71
CA LEU A 24 -4.55 -4.22 -13.32
C LEU A 24 -3.76 -3.66 -14.50
N GLY A 25 -4.08 -4.09 -15.73
CA GLY A 25 -3.38 -3.62 -16.92
C GLY A 25 -1.93 -4.10 -17.02
N VAL A 26 -1.63 -5.31 -16.52
CA VAL A 26 -0.28 -5.87 -16.52
C VAL A 26 -0.29 -7.27 -17.15
N LYS A 27 0.89 -7.81 -17.44
CA LYS A 27 1.04 -9.17 -17.94
C LYS A 27 0.75 -10.18 -16.82
N ARG A 28 0.22 -11.36 -17.20
CA ARG A 28 -0.03 -12.44 -16.24
C ARG A 28 1.24 -12.80 -15.45
N THR A 29 2.37 -12.88 -16.13
CA THR A 29 3.66 -13.22 -15.49
C THR A 29 4.05 -12.19 -14.44
N THR A 30 3.82 -10.90 -14.71
CA THR A 30 4.08 -9.81 -13.76
C THR A 30 3.21 -9.96 -12.52
N TYR A 31 1.91 -10.15 -12.70
CA TYR A 31 0.99 -10.35 -11.59
C TYR A 31 1.35 -11.60 -10.78
N ALA A 32 1.67 -12.69 -11.46
CA ALA A 32 2.04 -13.94 -10.80
C ALA A 32 3.26 -13.77 -9.87
N MET A 33 4.26 -13.01 -10.30
CA MET A 33 5.43 -12.71 -9.48
C MET A 33 5.06 -11.85 -8.27
N TRP A 34 4.14 -10.91 -8.43
CA TRP A 34 3.65 -10.10 -7.31
C TRP A 34 2.90 -10.95 -6.28
N GLU A 35 1.98 -11.80 -6.74
CA GLU A 35 1.19 -12.67 -5.86
C GLU A 35 2.07 -13.65 -5.09
N LEU A 36 3.08 -14.20 -5.76
CA LEU A 36 4.05 -15.13 -5.15
C LEU A 36 4.98 -14.43 -4.15
N GLY A 37 5.19 -13.13 -4.30
CA GLY A 37 6.05 -12.35 -3.42
C GLY A 37 7.50 -12.27 -3.88
N ASP A 38 7.80 -12.71 -5.10
CA ASP A 38 9.15 -12.63 -5.67
C ASP A 38 9.57 -11.20 -5.95
N VAL A 39 8.60 -10.33 -6.26
CA VAL A 39 8.82 -8.92 -6.56
C VAL A 39 7.81 -8.11 -5.73
N ASN A 40 8.20 -6.91 -5.30
CA ASN A 40 7.29 -6.04 -4.56
C ASN A 40 6.05 -5.72 -5.37
N PHE A 41 4.90 -5.89 -4.75
CA PHE A 41 3.61 -5.51 -5.32
C PHE A 41 3.47 -3.99 -5.19
N PRO A 42 3.41 -3.22 -6.29
CA PRO A 42 3.32 -1.77 -6.21
C PRO A 42 2.08 -1.32 -5.42
N ILE A 43 2.27 -0.34 -4.54
CA ILE A 43 1.19 0.12 -3.67
C ILE A 43 -0.01 0.64 -4.47
N GLU A 44 0.24 1.30 -5.61
CA GLU A 44 -0.84 1.81 -6.47
C GLU A 44 -1.70 0.67 -7.03
N LYS A 45 -1.06 -0.45 -7.36
CA LYS A 45 -1.77 -1.63 -7.86
C LYS A 45 -2.54 -2.34 -6.75
N LEU A 46 -2.02 -2.31 -5.52
CA LEU A 46 -2.75 -2.82 -4.35
C LEU A 46 -4.01 -1.98 -4.10
N VAL A 47 -3.92 -0.66 -4.23
CA VAL A 47 -5.09 0.22 -4.11
C VAL A 47 -6.13 -0.10 -5.18
N GLU A 48 -5.71 -0.32 -6.43
CA GLU A 48 -6.62 -0.73 -7.51
C GLU A 48 -7.33 -2.05 -7.18
N LEU A 49 -6.60 -3.02 -6.66
CA LEU A 49 -7.17 -4.31 -6.26
C LEU A 49 -8.13 -4.16 -5.08
N ALA A 50 -7.76 -3.35 -4.08
CA ALA A 50 -8.62 -3.10 -2.93
C ALA A 50 -9.96 -2.51 -3.37
N LYS A 51 -9.94 -1.60 -4.33
CA LYS A 51 -11.17 -1.03 -4.92
C LYS A 51 -11.99 -2.10 -5.62
N TYR A 52 -11.34 -2.94 -6.40
CA TYR A 52 -12.01 -4.00 -7.15
C TYR A 52 -12.69 -5.02 -6.23
N PHE A 53 -11.98 -5.47 -5.19
CA PHE A 53 -12.48 -6.46 -4.24
C PHE A 53 -13.31 -5.86 -3.10
N HIS A 54 -13.53 -4.54 -3.09
CA HIS A 54 -14.29 -3.86 -2.04
C HIS A 54 -13.74 -4.13 -0.64
N THR A 55 -12.43 -4.01 -0.50
CA THR A 55 -11.71 -4.20 0.75
C THR A 55 -10.70 -3.07 0.97
N ASN A 56 -9.63 -3.33 1.70
CA ASN A 56 -8.62 -2.32 1.99
C ASN A 56 -7.20 -2.89 1.92
N VAL A 57 -6.22 -2.00 1.75
CA VAL A 57 -4.82 -2.37 1.54
C VAL A 57 -4.24 -3.05 2.78
N GLU A 58 -4.55 -2.57 3.98
CA GLU A 58 -4.03 -3.17 5.22
C GLU A 58 -4.48 -4.62 5.37
N TYR A 59 -5.74 -4.92 5.05
CA TYR A 59 -6.24 -6.28 5.05
C TYR A 59 -5.47 -7.16 4.06
N MET A 60 -5.28 -6.67 2.84
CA MET A 60 -4.57 -7.41 1.79
C MET A 60 -3.11 -7.70 2.17
N LEU A 61 -2.48 -6.80 2.92
CA LEU A 61 -1.10 -6.95 3.41
C LEU A 61 -1.01 -7.68 4.74
N ASN A 62 -2.11 -8.21 5.24
CA ASN A 62 -2.17 -8.94 6.51
C ASN A 62 -1.77 -8.09 7.72
N LEU A 63 -2.04 -6.79 7.66
CA LEU A 63 -1.79 -5.86 8.76
C LEU A 63 -3.00 -5.74 9.70
N THR A 64 -4.16 -6.18 9.26
CA THR A 64 -5.40 -6.17 10.03
C THR A 64 -6.30 -7.32 9.59
N SER A 65 -7.17 -7.76 10.49
CA SER A 65 -8.25 -8.70 10.15
C SER A 65 -9.53 -7.99 9.69
N ASP A 66 -9.56 -6.66 9.80
CA ASP A 66 -10.69 -5.85 9.38
C ASP A 66 -10.69 -5.69 7.86
N LYS A 67 -11.63 -6.33 7.20
CA LYS A 67 -11.73 -6.35 5.73
C LYS A 67 -12.73 -5.32 5.18
N ARG A 68 -13.21 -4.39 6.02
CA ARG A 68 -14.18 -3.37 5.59
C ARG A 68 -13.59 -2.50 4.47
N GLU A 69 -14.46 -2.12 3.54
CA GLU A 69 -14.07 -1.28 2.41
C GLU A 69 -13.59 0.09 2.89
N ILE A 70 -12.50 0.54 2.31
CA ILE A 70 -11.96 1.89 2.46
C ILE A 70 -12.06 2.57 1.10
N ILE A 71 -12.46 3.83 1.08
CA ILE A 71 -12.51 4.63 -0.15
C ILE A 71 -11.18 5.35 -0.32
N TYR A 72 -10.51 5.15 -1.45
CA TYR A 72 -9.20 5.75 -1.74
C TYR A 72 -9.33 6.87 -2.77
N GLU A 73 -8.46 7.86 -2.65
CA GLU A 73 -8.36 8.92 -3.66
C GLU A 73 -7.91 8.36 -5.00
N ASN A 74 -8.31 9.04 -6.09
CA ASN A 74 -8.11 8.50 -7.44
C ASN A 74 -6.66 8.60 -7.95
N ASN A 75 -5.87 9.51 -7.42
CA ASN A 75 -4.50 9.77 -7.91
C ASN A 75 -3.47 9.52 -6.81
N ILE A 76 -3.11 8.25 -6.62
CA ILE A 76 -2.03 7.87 -5.72
C ILE A 76 -0.73 7.92 -6.50
N THR A 77 0.00 9.02 -6.35
CA THR A 77 1.29 9.22 -7.03
C THR A 77 2.46 8.99 -6.07
N VAL A 78 3.66 8.90 -6.63
CA VAL A 78 4.90 8.79 -5.85
C VAL A 78 5.02 10.02 -4.93
N GLU A 79 4.71 11.21 -5.45
CA GLU A 79 4.73 12.46 -4.70
C GLU A 79 3.71 12.47 -3.57
N PHE A 80 2.51 11.97 -3.81
CA PHE A 80 1.45 11.88 -2.81
C PHE A 80 1.90 11.01 -1.63
N ILE A 81 2.42 9.82 -1.91
CA ILE A 81 2.92 8.90 -0.88
C ILE A 81 4.05 9.54 -0.09
N GLY A 82 4.98 10.22 -0.78
CA GLY A 82 6.09 10.91 -0.14
C GLY A 82 5.61 11.98 0.85
N LYS A 83 4.64 12.79 0.46
CA LYS A 83 4.05 13.81 1.33
C LYS A 83 3.36 13.20 2.54
N GLN A 84 2.63 12.10 2.35
CA GLN A 84 1.97 11.40 3.45
C GLN A 84 2.98 10.81 4.44
N LEU A 85 4.06 10.21 3.94
CA LEU A 85 5.15 9.71 4.79
C LEU A 85 5.74 10.83 5.64
N LYS A 86 6.06 11.96 5.03
CA LYS A 86 6.61 13.13 5.74
C LYS A 86 5.64 13.61 6.81
N ARG A 87 4.36 13.72 6.47
CA ARG A 87 3.31 14.17 7.40
C ARG A 87 3.25 13.28 8.64
N TYR A 88 3.22 11.96 8.45
CA TYR A 88 3.15 11.02 9.56
C TYR A 88 4.43 10.99 10.37
N ARG A 89 5.59 11.06 9.70
CA ARG A 89 6.88 11.14 10.40
C ARG A 89 6.94 12.35 11.32
N LEU A 90 6.57 13.52 10.82
CA LEU A 90 6.57 14.76 11.61
C LEU A 90 5.56 14.68 12.77
N LYS A 91 4.40 14.10 12.53
CA LYS A 91 3.39 13.89 13.58
C LYS A 91 3.93 13.01 14.71
N LEU A 92 4.76 12.03 14.38
CA LEU A 92 5.42 11.14 15.34
C LEU A 92 6.67 11.77 15.97
N LYS A 93 7.05 12.98 15.53
CA LYS A 93 8.26 13.69 15.98
C LYS A 93 9.53 12.88 15.73
N LYS A 94 9.59 12.19 14.59
CA LYS A 94 10.73 11.38 14.17
C LYS A 94 11.51 12.07 13.07
N THR A 95 12.83 11.77 13.01
CA THR A 95 13.71 12.28 11.97
C THR A 95 13.72 11.34 10.76
N GLN A 96 14.17 11.86 9.62
CA GLN A 96 14.42 11.04 8.44
C GLN A 96 15.45 9.95 8.73
N ARG A 97 16.47 10.27 9.53
CA ARG A 97 17.50 9.32 9.94
C ARG A 97 16.91 8.14 10.72
N GLU A 98 15.96 8.40 11.63
CA GLU A 98 15.30 7.35 12.39
C GLU A 98 14.51 6.42 11.49
N PHE A 99 13.72 6.96 10.55
CA PHE A 99 12.99 6.15 9.58
C PHE A 99 13.92 5.35 8.67
N ALA A 100 15.00 5.99 8.19
CA ALA A 100 15.99 5.32 7.36
C ALA A 100 16.66 4.17 8.12
N SER A 101 16.99 4.37 9.41
CA SER A 101 17.60 3.35 10.24
C SER A 101 16.71 2.11 10.37
N VAL A 102 15.42 2.29 10.61
CA VAL A 102 14.45 1.19 10.69
C VAL A 102 14.40 0.41 9.37
N LEU A 103 14.49 1.12 8.26
CA LEU A 103 14.48 0.51 6.93
C LEU A 103 15.84 -0.04 6.49
N LYS A 104 16.89 0.19 7.29
CA LYS A 104 18.28 -0.24 7.00
C LYS A 104 18.78 0.36 5.68
N ILE A 105 18.48 1.63 5.45
CA ILE A 105 18.92 2.38 4.27
C ILE A 105 19.56 3.69 4.72
N ARG A 106 20.21 4.38 3.77
CA ARG A 106 20.79 5.70 4.00
C ARG A 106 19.69 6.75 4.13
N GLN A 107 19.93 7.79 4.92
CA GLN A 107 19.02 8.92 5.05
C GLN A 107 18.73 9.55 3.69
N SER A 108 19.74 9.69 2.83
CA SER A 108 19.57 10.27 1.49
C SER A 108 18.58 9.44 0.65
N SER A 109 18.63 8.12 0.74
CA SER A 109 17.69 7.23 0.05
C SER A 109 16.26 7.42 0.56
N TYR A 110 16.10 7.51 1.88
CA TYR A 110 14.79 7.77 2.47
C TYR A 110 14.25 9.15 2.08
N SER A 111 15.13 10.17 2.08
CA SER A 111 14.76 11.52 1.66
C SER A 111 14.13 11.55 0.27
N TYR A 112 14.63 10.74 -0.65
CA TYR A 112 14.08 10.64 -2.00
C TYR A 112 12.65 10.09 -2.01
N TYR A 113 12.29 9.23 -1.05
CA TYR A 113 10.91 8.76 -0.91
C TYR A 113 9.98 9.92 -0.55
N GLU A 114 10.35 10.73 0.44
CA GLU A 114 9.52 11.87 0.85
C GLU A 114 9.44 12.95 -0.23
N ASP A 115 10.52 13.15 -0.98
CA ASP A 115 10.58 14.14 -2.06
C ASP A 115 9.83 13.69 -3.33
N GLY A 116 9.34 12.46 -3.36
CA GLY A 116 8.65 11.92 -4.53
C GLY A 116 9.56 11.61 -5.71
N LYS A 117 10.88 11.53 -5.48
CA LYS A 117 11.87 11.21 -6.52
C LYS A 117 11.97 9.72 -6.78
N THR A 118 11.73 8.91 -5.76
CA THR A 118 11.82 7.45 -5.82
C THR A 118 10.61 6.84 -5.12
N ARG A 119 10.04 5.81 -5.73
CA ARG A 119 8.92 5.08 -5.12
C ARG A 119 9.42 4.21 -3.98
N ILE A 120 8.81 4.34 -2.79
CA ILE A 120 9.11 3.45 -1.68
C ILE A 120 8.53 2.06 -1.95
N PRO A 121 9.33 0.99 -1.83
CA PRO A 121 8.80 -0.37 -1.98
C PRO A 121 7.75 -0.70 -0.92
N THR A 122 6.75 -1.49 -1.29
CA THR A 122 5.65 -1.85 -0.40
C THR A 122 6.14 -2.56 0.87
N ASN A 123 7.15 -3.44 0.77
CA ASN A 123 7.70 -4.11 1.94
C ASN A 123 8.28 -3.12 2.96
N LYS A 124 8.86 -2.02 2.49
CA LYS A 124 9.39 -0.97 3.38
C LYS A 124 8.27 -0.16 4.02
N LEU A 125 7.20 0.11 3.29
CA LEU A 125 5.98 0.71 3.87
C LEU A 125 5.42 -0.17 4.99
N VAL A 126 5.37 -1.48 4.78
CA VAL A 126 4.90 -2.43 5.78
C VAL A 126 5.78 -2.39 7.04
N ILE A 127 7.10 -2.32 6.88
CA ILE A 127 8.02 -2.21 8.02
C ILE A 127 7.74 -0.95 8.83
N LEU A 128 7.57 0.20 8.18
CA LEU A 128 7.24 1.46 8.86
C LEU A 128 5.88 1.38 9.56
N ALA A 129 4.89 0.81 8.88
CA ALA A 129 3.55 0.65 9.45
C ALA A 129 3.57 -0.21 10.71
N LYS A 130 4.30 -1.31 10.70
CA LYS A 130 4.43 -2.20 11.86
C LYS A 130 5.24 -1.56 13.00
N THR A 131 6.33 -0.88 12.67
CA THR A 131 7.24 -0.29 13.66
C THR A 131 6.61 0.88 14.39
N TYR A 132 5.96 1.78 13.65
CA TYR A 132 5.44 3.04 14.18
C TYR A 132 3.92 3.09 14.25
N HIS A 133 3.22 2.00 13.96
CA HIS A 133 1.76 1.94 13.91
C HIS A 133 1.15 2.99 12.98
N ILE A 134 1.80 3.17 11.82
CA ILE A 134 1.31 4.10 10.80
C ILE A 134 0.12 3.47 10.06
N PRO A 135 -1.02 4.19 9.96
CA PRO A 135 -2.19 3.66 9.26
C PRO A 135 -1.97 3.68 7.74
N LEU A 136 -1.54 2.55 7.20
CA LEU A 136 -1.15 2.44 5.80
C LEU A 136 -2.32 2.74 4.85
N ASN A 137 -3.56 2.41 5.22
CA ASN A 137 -4.73 2.79 4.43
C ASN A 137 -4.79 4.30 4.20
N TYR A 138 -4.49 5.10 5.23
CA TYR A 138 -4.52 6.57 5.12
C TYR A 138 -3.29 7.12 4.39
N ILE A 139 -2.14 6.47 4.50
CA ILE A 139 -0.98 6.80 3.66
C ILE A 139 -1.34 6.71 2.18
N CYS A 140 -2.17 5.74 1.83
CA CYS A 140 -2.67 5.53 0.47
C CYS A 140 -3.87 6.41 0.10
N GLY A 141 -4.20 7.42 0.92
CA GLY A 141 -5.32 8.32 0.64
C GLY A 141 -6.68 7.73 0.97
N GLY A 142 -6.72 6.69 1.80
CA GLY A 142 -7.96 6.04 2.18
C GLY A 142 -8.76 6.84 3.21
N LYS A 143 -10.08 6.77 3.09
CA LYS A 143 -11.03 7.32 4.05
C LYS A 143 -12.08 6.29 4.34
N ARG A 144 -12.54 6.23 5.57
CA ARG A 144 -13.65 5.35 5.93
C ARG A 144 -14.89 5.74 5.14
N LYS A 145 -15.57 4.76 4.59
CA LYS A 145 -16.81 4.98 3.82
C LYS A 145 -17.86 5.77 4.61
N GLU A 146 -17.91 5.56 5.93
CA GLU A 146 -18.85 6.23 6.85
C GLU A 146 -18.59 7.74 6.94
N ASN A 147 -17.35 8.20 6.78
CA ASN A 147 -16.97 9.61 6.86
C ASN A 147 -17.42 10.41 5.62
N ILE A 148 -17.78 9.74 4.54
CA ILE A 148 -18.25 10.38 3.30
C ILE A 148 -19.73 10.71 3.40
N THR A 149 -20.50 9.92 4.14
CA THR A 149 -21.94 10.11 4.32
C THR A 149 -22.28 11.23 5.30
N VAL A 150 -21.34 11.63 6.16
CA VAL A 150 -21.56 12.68 7.17
C VAL A 150 -21.52 14.09 6.57
N ASN A 151 -20.98 14.26 5.37
CA ASN A 151 -20.82 15.54 4.69
C ASN A 151 -21.93 15.82 3.66
N LEU A 152 -22.96 15.00 3.67
CA LEU A 152 -24.17 15.21 2.88
C LEU A 152 -25.22 15.96 3.67
#